data_4c151b42f4aed058826a1a6924d24069
#
_entry.id   4c151b42f4aed058826a1a6924d24069
#
_cell.length_a   1.000
_cell.length_b   1.000
_cell.length_c   1.000
_cell.angle_alpha   90.00
_cell.angle_beta   90.00
_cell.angle_gamma   90.00
#
_symmetry.space_group_name_H-M   'P 1'
#
loop_
_entity.id
_entity.type
_entity.pdbx_description
1 polymer ?
#
loop_
_entity_poly.entity_id
_entity_poly.type
_entity_poly.pdbx_seq_one_letter_code
_entity_poly.pdbx_strand_id
1 'polypeptide(L)'
;EFTPNSIKTNIDSSLRFLLNVIQKKAIVFLLSDFIDDNYEKSLKIASKKFDLTGIRIYDIKETEIPKIGIVPIIDAESGKLEWVDTNSKKVRHNYKTNYDRNIKKFHSLFKKNGAGIIDCRVDESYVKKLLGYFKLRA
;
A
#
# COMPACT_ATOMS: atom_id res chain seq x y z
N GLU A 1 -6.28 20.73 13.35
CA GLU A 1 -5.94 19.30 13.42
C GLU A 1 -6.95 18.50 12.59
N PHE A 2 -6.49 17.84 11.52
CA PHE A 2 -7.37 17.09 10.63
C PHE A 2 -7.68 15.72 11.23
N THR A 3 -8.96 15.45 11.48
CA THR A 3 -9.43 14.15 11.95
C THR A 3 -9.99 13.39 10.75
N PRO A 4 -9.40 12.25 10.35
CA PRO A 4 -9.89 11.50 9.19
C PRO A 4 -11.24 10.87 9.49
N ASN A 5 -12.16 10.95 8.52
CA ASN A 5 -13.49 10.35 8.61
C ASN A 5 -13.50 8.83 8.50
N SER A 6 -12.37 8.22 8.13
CA SER A 6 -12.21 6.78 7.98
C SER A 6 -10.83 6.35 8.46
N ILE A 7 -10.79 5.26 9.21
CA ILE A 7 -9.55 4.63 9.70
C ILE A 7 -8.95 3.71 8.63
N LYS A 8 -9.73 3.34 7.61
CA LYS A 8 -9.31 2.43 6.55
C LYS A 8 -8.58 3.17 5.43
N THR A 9 -7.54 2.54 4.92
CA THR A 9 -6.90 2.93 3.66
C THR A 9 -7.89 2.79 2.52
N ASN A 10 -8.08 3.85 1.74
CA ASN A 10 -8.95 3.83 0.57
C ASN A 10 -8.26 4.52 -0.61
N ILE A 11 -7.49 3.74 -1.35
CA ILE A 11 -6.73 4.21 -2.50
C ILE A 11 -7.67 4.69 -3.63
N ASP A 12 -8.75 3.97 -3.87
CA ASP A 12 -9.72 4.32 -4.90
C ASP A 12 -10.31 5.72 -4.67
N SER A 13 -10.73 5.99 -3.45
CA SER A 13 -11.29 7.30 -3.05
C SER A 13 -10.27 8.43 -3.23
N SER A 14 -9.01 8.19 -2.86
CA SER A 14 -7.93 9.16 -3.01
C SER A 14 -7.64 9.48 -4.48
N LEU A 15 -7.59 8.45 -5.33
CA LEU A 15 -7.37 8.62 -6.76
C LEU A 15 -8.53 9.34 -7.45
N ARG A 16 -9.77 9.03 -7.09
CA ARG A 16 -10.95 9.74 -7.59
C ARG A 16 -10.95 11.21 -7.18
N PHE A 17 -10.60 11.49 -5.94
CA PHE A 17 -10.47 12.87 -5.47
C PHE A 17 -9.45 13.65 -6.31
N LEU A 18 -8.26 13.07 -6.53
CA LEU A 18 -7.22 13.68 -7.38
C LEU A 18 -7.70 13.92 -8.80
N LEU A 19 -8.39 12.95 -9.40
CA LEU A 19 -8.94 13.06 -10.76
C LEU A 19 -9.96 14.20 -10.89
N ASN A 20 -10.72 14.46 -9.84
CA ASN A 20 -11.71 15.53 -9.82
C ASN A 20 -11.09 16.91 -9.58
N VAL A 21 -10.09 17.00 -8.72
CA VAL A 21 -9.49 18.28 -8.30
C VAL A 21 -8.43 18.77 -9.28
N ILE A 22 -7.58 17.88 -9.80
CA ILE A 22 -6.47 18.24 -10.66
C ILE A 22 -6.88 18.07 -12.13
N GLN A 23 -7.10 19.19 -12.82
CA GLN A 23 -7.53 19.17 -14.21
C GLN A 23 -6.37 19.05 -15.20
N LYS A 24 -5.16 19.45 -14.82
CA LYS A 24 -3.96 19.43 -15.66
C LYS A 24 -3.11 18.18 -15.43
N LYS A 25 -2.19 17.92 -16.36
CA LYS A 25 -1.16 16.91 -16.13
C LYS A 25 -0.30 17.31 -14.92
N ALA A 26 0.03 16.33 -14.08
CA ALA A 26 0.81 16.53 -12.88
C ALA A 26 1.66 15.30 -12.57
N ILE A 27 2.71 15.50 -11.81
CA ILE A 27 3.48 14.44 -11.17
C ILE A 27 2.79 14.14 -9.84
N VAL A 28 2.43 12.88 -9.61
CA VAL A 28 1.71 12.45 -8.41
C VAL A 28 2.47 11.33 -7.71
N PHE A 29 2.71 11.52 -6.43
CA PHE A 29 3.25 10.48 -5.54
C PHE A 29 2.14 10.00 -4.61
N LEU A 30 1.84 8.71 -4.68
CA LEU A 30 0.86 8.08 -3.81
C LEU A 30 1.59 7.26 -2.74
N LEU A 31 1.54 7.73 -1.50
CA LEU A 31 2.19 7.08 -0.36
C LEU A 31 1.18 6.22 0.41
N SER A 32 1.45 4.94 0.53
CA SER A 32 0.59 3.98 1.22
C SER A 32 1.35 2.70 1.58
N ASP A 33 0.77 1.87 2.43
CA ASP A 33 1.19 0.48 2.62
C ASP A 33 0.70 -0.44 1.47
N PHE A 34 -0.25 0.03 0.67
CA PHE A 34 -0.90 -0.67 -0.45
C PHE A 34 -1.61 -1.98 -0.07
N ILE A 35 -2.03 -2.08 1.17
CA ILE A 35 -2.91 -3.15 1.64
C ILE A 35 -4.35 -2.70 1.44
N ASP A 36 -4.80 -2.76 0.21
CA ASP A 36 -6.14 -2.32 -0.21
C ASP A 36 -6.54 -3.04 -1.50
N ASP A 37 -7.85 -3.09 -1.72
CA ASP A 37 -8.46 -3.70 -2.89
C ASP A 37 -9.29 -2.69 -3.69
N ASN A 38 -9.72 -3.09 -4.89
CA ASN A 38 -10.71 -2.37 -5.69
C ASN A 38 -10.30 -0.96 -6.18
N TYR A 39 -9.01 -0.68 -6.33
CA TYR A 39 -8.53 0.60 -6.88
C TYR A 39 -8.06 0.51 -8.35
N GLU A 40 -8.20 -0.64 -9.00
CA GLU A 40 -7.66 -0.88 -10.36
C GLU A 40 -8.22 0.09 -11.39
N LYS A 41 -9.53 0.35 -11.37
CA LYS A 41 -10.18 1.26 -12.33
C LYS A 41 -9.67 2.69 -12.21
N SER A 42 -9.64 3.21 -10.99
CA SER A 42 -9.16 4.57 -10.72
C SER A 42 -7.67 4.70 -11.00
N LEU A 43 -6.88 3.68 -10.69
CA LEU A 43 -5.46 3.63 -11.03
C LEU A 43 -5.23 3.70 -12.54
N LYS A 44 -5.97 2.95 -13.32
CA LYS A 44 -5.89 2.96 -14.79
C LYS A 44 -6.17 4.34 -15.38
N ILE A 45 -7.14 5.05 -14.85
CA ILE A 45 -7.48 6.39 -15.30
C ILE A 45 -6.40 7.39 -14.84
N ALA A 46 -6.01 7.34 -13.57
CA ALA A 46 -5.03 8.25 -13.00
C ALA A 46 -3.64 8.10 -13.66
N SER A 47 -3.19 6.88 -13.94
CA SER A 47 -1.90 6.63 -14.59
C SER A 47 -1.82 7.11 -16.03
N LYS A 48 -2.96 7.26 -16.71
CA LYS A 48 -3.02 7.87 -18.04
C LYS A 48 -2.97 9.40 -18.00
N LYS A 49 -3.54 9.98 -16.95
CA LYS A 49 -3.64 11.44 -16.79
C LYS A 49 -2.39 12.03 -16.15
N PHE A 50 -1.83 11.34 -15.15
CA PHE A 50 -0.71 11.80 -14.34
C PHE A 50 0.55 10.97 -14.55
N ASP A 51 1.70 11.57 -14.30
CA ASP A 51 2.93 10.81 -14.04
C ASP A 51 2.87 10.30 -12.60
N LEU A 52 2.32 9.10 -12.44
CA LEU A 52 1.98 8.52 -11.14
C LEU A 52 3.06 7.55 -10.66
N THR A 53 3.48 7.73 -9.43
CA THR A 53 4.39 6.80 -8.73
C THR A 53 3.79 6.41 -7.39
N GLY A 54 3.67 5.10 -7.15
CA GLY A 54 3.33 4.55 -5.85
C GLY A 54 4.57 4.35 -4.99
N ILE A 55 4.56 4.93 -3.81
CA ILE A 55 5.61 4.75 -2.80
C ILE A 55 5.05 3.90 -1.68
N ARG A 56 5.43 2.63 -1.66
CA ARG A 56 5.03 1.72 -0.58
C ARG A 56 5.94 1.92 0.62
N ILE A 57 5.33 2.29 1.74
CA ILE A 57 6.01 2.45 3.02
C ILE A 57 5.62 1.28 3.91
N TYR A 58 6.59 0.54 4.42
CA TYR A 58 6.32 -0.64 5.23
C TYR A 58 7.37 -0.85 6.32
N ASP A 59 6.96 -1.49 7.42
CA ASP A 59 7.84 -2.02 8.45
C ASP A 59 8.03 -3.52 8.21
N ILE A 60 9.26 -4.01 8.32
CA ILE A 60 9.54 -5.44 8.19
C ILE A 60 8.79 -6.27 9.23
N LYS A 61 8.49 -5.70 10.39
CA LYS A 61 7.70 -6.35 11.45
C LYS A 61 6.26 -6.64 11.05
N GLU A 62 5.72 -5.93 10.06
CA GLU A 62 4.37 -6.14 9.54
C GLU A 62 4.30 -7.28 8.53
N THR A 63 5.45 -7.73 8.01
CA THR A 63 5.50 -8.78 6.98
C THR A 63 5.22 -10.17 7.52
N GLU A 64 5.44 -10.37 8.82
CA GLU A 64 5.27 -11.66 9.50
C GLU A 64 4.66 -11.45 10.90
N ILE A 65 3.79 -12.39 11.30
CA ILE A 65 3.29 -12.41 12.67
C ILE A 65 4.33 -13.09 13.57
N PRO A 66 4.78 -12.43 14.66
CA PRO A 66 5.65 -13.07 15.63
C PRO A 66 4.91 -14.16 16.43
N LYS A 67 5.65 -15.17 16.87
CA LYS A 67 5.12 -16.26 17.71
C LYS A 67 5.03 -15.81 19.18
N ILE A 68 3.92 -15.19 19.55
CA ILE A 68 3.71 -14.58 20.88
C ILE A 68 2.44 -15.05 21.59
N GLY A 69 1.84 -16.15 21.16
CA GLY A 69 0.65 -16.72 21.79
C GLY A 69 -0.65 -16.18 21.20
N ILE A 70 -1.73 -16.25 21.98
CA ILE A 70 -3.06 -15.77 21.59
C ILE A 70 -3.11 -14.25 21.84
N VAL A 71 -3.37 -13.50 20.79
CA VAL A 71 -3.41 -12.02 20.83
C VAL A 71 -4.71 -11.48 20.21
N PRO A 72 -5.24 -10.37 20.72
CA PRO A 72 -6.35 -9.70 20.08
C PRO A 72 -5.85 -8.91 18.85
N ILE A 73 -6.51 -9.11 17.73
CA ILE A 73 -6.26 -8.37 16.49
C ILE A 73 -7.55 -7.69 16.06
N ILE A 74 -7.44 -6.45 15.63
CA ILE A 74 -8.57 -5.74 15.02
C ILE A 74 -8.54 -6.05 13.53
N ASP A 75 -9.58 -6.70 13.03
CA ASP A 75 -9.75 -6.94 11.61
C ASP A 75 -9.90 -5.61 10.88
N ALA A 76 -8.99 -5.35 9.95
CA ALA A 76 -8.95 -4.11 9.18
C ALA A 76 -10.19 -3.90 8.30
N GLU A 77 -10.86 -4.96 7.88
CA GLU A 77 -12.06 -4.86 7.03
C GLU A 77 -13.33 -4.61 7.84
N SER A 78 -13.56 -5.40 8.89
CA SER A 78 -14.77 -5.34 9.69
C SER A 78 -14.66 -4.41 10.91
N GLY A 79 -13.45 -4.06 11.34
CA GLY A 79 -13.19 -3.34 12.58
C GLY A 79 -13.46 -4.16 13.85
N LYS A 80 -13.75 -5.47 13.70
CA LYS A 80 -14.04 -6.36 14.82
C LYS A 80 -12.76 -6.85 15.48
N LEU A 81 -12.84 -7.02 16.79
CA LEU A 81 -11.78 -7.65 17.58
C LEU A 81 -11.86 -9.16 17.40
N GLU A 82 -10.79 -9.77 16.94
CA GLU A 82 -10.64 -11.22 16.82
C GLU A 82 -9.45 -11.71 17.64
N TRP A 83 -9.59 -12.86 18.30
CA TRP A 83 -8.50 -13.52 19.00
C TRP A 83 -7.81 -14.48 18.06
N VAL A 84 -6.51 -14.29 17.89
CA VAL A 84 -5.70 -15.06 16.94
C VAL A 84 -4.60 -15.78 17.68
N ASP A 85 -4.48 -17.09 17.44
CA ASP A 85 -3.38 -17.91 17.96
C ASP A 85 -2.15 -17.80 17.04
N THR A 86 -1.22 -16.95 17.42
CA THR A 86 0.02 -16.74 16.68
C THR A 86 1.00 -17.90 16.79
N ASN A 87 0.79 -18.85 17.69
CA ASN A 87 1.59 -20.09 17.78
C ASN A 87 1.23 -21.07 16.66
N SER A 88 0.05 -20.94 16.05
CA SER A 88 -0.37 -21.76 14.92
C SER A 88 0.47 -21.45 13.67
N LYS A 89 1.15 -22.45 13.15
CA LYS A 89 1.89 -22.36 11.87
C LYS A 89 0.98 -21.99 10.71
N LYS A 90 -0.25 -22.52 10.70
CA LYS A 90 -1.26 -22.25 9.69
C LYS A 90 -1.66 -20.77 9.68
N VAL A 91 -1.89 -20.19 10.85
CA VAL A 91 -2.24 -18.77 11.00
C VAL A 91 -1.11 -17.89 10.49
N ARG A 92 0.13 -18.13 10.90
CA ARG A 92 1.27 -17.35 10.43
C ARG A 92 1.50 -17.49 8.93
N HIS A 93 1.37 -18.69 8.38
CA HIS A 93 1.50 -18.94 6.95
C HIS A 93 0.42 -18.20 6.13
N ASN A 94 -0.83 -18.27 6.57
CA ASN A 94 -1.93 -17.58 5.91
C ASN A 94 -1.74 -16.06 5.91
N TYR A 95 -1.29 -15.50 7.03
CA TYR A 95 -0.98 -14.07 7.12
C TYR A 95 0.10 -13.66 6.11
N LYS A 96 1.22 -14.37 6.10
CA LYS A 96 2.32 -14.11 5.17
C LYS A 96 1.89 -14.24 3.71
N THR A 97 1.13 -15.28 3.39
CA THR A 97 0.61 -15.50 2.04
C THR A 97 -0.30 -14.35 1.59
N ASN A 98 -1.20 -13.89 2.46
CA ASN A 98 -2.08 -12.77 2.16
C ASN A 98 -1.31 -11.46 2.01
N TYR A 99 -0.33 -11.22 2.87
CA TYR A 99 0.55 -10.05 2.80
C TYR A 99 1.30 -10.03 1.46
N ASP A 100 1.98 -11.12 1.12
CA ASP A 100 2.75 -11.23 -0.13
C ASP A 100 1.86 -11.08 -1.38
N ARG A 101 0.63 -11.60 -1.32
CA ARG A 101 -0.37 -11.42 -2.40
C ARG A 101 -0.72 -9.96 -2.61
N ASN A 102 -0.96 -9.20 -1.56
CA ASN A 102 -1.27 -7.77 -1.66
C ASN A 102 -0.10 -6.99 -2.27
N ILE A 103 1.13 -7.31 -1.90
CA ILE A 103 2.31 -6.66 -2.45
C ILE A 103 2.52 -7.00 -3.92
N LYS A 104 2.37 -8.27 -4.30
CA LYS A 104 2.41 -8.69 -5.71
C LYS A 104 1.33 -8.02 -6.55
N LYS A 105 0.13 -7.89 -6.01
CA LYS A 105 -0.98 -7.19 -6.66
C LYS A 105 -0.65 -5.72 -6.90
N PHE A 106 -0.13 -5.03 -5.90
CA PHE A 106 0.34 -3.65 -6.03
C PHE A 106 1.37 -3.50 -7.16
N HIS A 107 2.44 -4.29 -7.13
CA HIS A 107 3.49 -4.26 -8.15
C HIS A 107 2.94 -4.54 -9.55
N SER A 108 2.12 -5.58 -9.68
CA SER A 108 1.51 -5.98 -10.96
C SER A 108 0.60 -4.89 -11.53
N LEU A 109 -0.28 -4.32 -10.73
CA LEU A 109 -1.21 -3.28 -11.16
C LEU A 109 -0.51 -1.99 -11.59
N PHE A 110 0.45 -1.52 -10.82
CA PHE A 110 1.21 -0.32 -11.14
C PHE A 110 2.05 -0.52 -12.40
N LYS A 111 2.77 -1.62 -12.50
CA LYS A 111 3.57 -1.97 -13.67
C LYS A 111 2.73 -2.10 -14.95
N LYS A 112 1.60 -2.79 -14.87
CA LYS A 112 0.66 -2.97 -15.98
C LYS A 112 0.14 -1.64 -16.53
N ASN A 113 -0.06 -0.65 -15.66
CA ASN A 113 -0.57 0.67 -16.02
C ASN A 113 0.52 1.71 -16.31
N GLY A 114 1.79 1.31 -16.33
CA GLY A 114 2.90 2.22 -16.59
C GLY A 114 3.20 3.20 -15.48
N ALA A 115 2.70 2.95 -14.27
CA ALA A 115 3.00 3.75 -13.09
C ALA A 115 4.32 3.31 -12.44
N GLY A 116 5.02 4.26 -11.83
CA GLY A 116 6.26 3.98 -11.09
C GLY A 116 6.02 3.32 -9.74
N ILE A 117 7.02 2.62 -9.25
CA ILE A 117 6.99 1.92 -7.97
C ILE A 117 8.25 2.21 -7.18
N ILE A 118 8.09 2.58 -5.93
CA ILE A 118 9.18 2.66 -4.96
C ILE A 118 8.76 1.89 -3.72
N ASP A 119 9.54 0.87 -3.34
CA ASP A 119 9.38 0.18 -2.06
C ASP A 119 10.34 0.79 -1.03
N CYS A 120 9.80 1.35 0.04
CA CYS A 120 10.56 2.05 1.06
C CYS A 120 10.30 1.44 2.44
N ARG A 121 11.28 0.74 2.99
CA ARG A 121 11.22 0.24 4.35
C ARG A 121 11.51 1.39 5.32
N VAL A 122 10.74 1.49 6.42
CA VAL A 122 10.83 2.62 7.36
C VAL A 122 12.20 2.81 8.01
N ASP A 123 13.01 1.74 8.10
CA ASP A 123 14.37 1.76 8.67
C ASP A 123 15.47 1.99 7.61
N GLU A 124 15.12 2.11 6.33
CA GLU A 124 16.06 2.42 5.25
C GLU A 124 16.10 3.92 4.95
N SER A 125 17.19 4.36 4.31
CA SER A 125 17.28 5.74 3.83
C SER A 125 16.34 5.96 2.65
N TYR A 126 15.23 6.66 2.88
CA TYR A 126 14.30 7.06 1.83
C TYR A 126 14.97 7.97 0.78
N VAL A 127 15.95 8.79 1.19
CA VAL A 127 16.68 9.67 0.27
C VAL A 127 17.43 8.87 -0.79
N LYS A 128 18.13 7.80 -0.39
CA LYS A 128 18.83 6.89 -1.33
C LYS A 128 17.86 6.22 -2.29
N LYS A 129 16.71 5.76 -1.79
CA LYS A 129 15.66 5.12 -2.61
C LYS A 129 15.11 6.08 -3.67
N LEU A 130 14.76 7.29 -3.27
CA LEU A 130 14.23 8.33 -4.15
C LEU A 130 15.27 8.78 -5.19
N LEU A 131 16.50 9.02 -4.78
CA LEU A 131 17.59 9.39 -5.70
C LEU A 131 17.86 8.28 -6.72
N GLY A 132 17.89 7.02 -6.29
CA GLY A 132 18.05 5.87 -7.19
C GLY A 132 16.94 5.79 -8.23
N TYR A 133 15.70 5.97 -7.81
CA TYR A 133 14.53 5.98 -8.69
C TYR A 133 14.60 7.10 -9.74
N PHE A 134 14.91 8.33 -9.33
CA PHE A 134 14.97 9.46 -10.26
C PHE A 134 16.16 9.38 -11.22
N LYS A 135 17.29 8.83 -10.78
CA LYS A 135 18.44 8.56 -11.67
C LYS A 135 18.10 7.60 -12.80
N LEU A 136 17.31 6.55 -12.51
CA LEU A 136 16.88 5.59 -13.53
C LEU A 136 15.90 6.19 -14.53
N ARG A 137 15.18 7.24 -14.18
CA ARG A 137 14.22 7.93 -15.04
C ARG A 137 14.78 9.11 -15.81
N ALA A 138 15.96 9.55 -15.43
CA ALA A 138 16.61 10.69 -16.08
C ALA A 138 17.11 10.35 -17.49
#